data_c14c6cf66897839d689cdb0f2530d1af
#
_entry.id   c14c6cf66897839d689cdb0f2530d1af
#
_cell.length_a   1.000
_cell.length_b   1.000
_cell.length_c   1.000
_cell.angle_alpha   90.00
_cell.angle_beta   90.00
_cell.angle_gamma   90.00
#
_symmetry.space_group_name_H-M   'P 1'
#
loop_
_entity.id
_entity.type
_entity.pdbx_description
1 polymer ?
#
loop_
_entity_poly.entity_id
_entity_poly.type
_entity_poly.pdbx_seq_one_letter_code
_entity_poly.pdbx_strand_id
1 'polypeptide(L)'
;MPSKKPKQYTSPRKSWTFDDYTTSEIRRAAETGIYDIRGGGSKRKLPHFDDLLFLGASMSRYPLEGYREKCLTNVTLGTRFAKKPLQLDIPITIAGMSFGALSGPAKEALGRGASIAGTSTTTGDGGM
;
A
#
# COMPACT_ATOMS: atom_id res chain seq x y z
N MET A 1 15.85 -17.78 -40.28
CA MET A 1 15.08 -18.75 -39.42
C MET A 1 13.70 -18.21 -39.23
N PRO A 2 12.63 -18.97 -39.50
CA PRO A 2 11.27 -18.46 -39.31
C PRO A 2 10.99 -18.28 -37.82
N SER A 3 10.56 -17.07 -37.41
CA SER A 3 10.16 -16.77 -36.05
C SER A 3 8.96 -17.64 -35.66
N LYS A 4 9.15 -18.57 -34.74
CA LYS A 4 8.01 -19.29 -34.15
C LYS A 4 7.10 -18.28 -33.45
N LYS A 5 5.85 -18.17 -33.94
CA LYS A 5 4.82 -17.41 -33.24
C LYS A 5 4.73 -17.92 -31.80
N PRO A 6 4.66 -17.05 -30.79
CA PRO A 6 4.51 -17.47 -29.41
C PRO A 6 3.26 -18.33 -29.27
N LYS A 7 3.38 -19.48 -28.62
CA LYS A 7 2.25 -20.34 -28.31
C LYS A 7 1.31 -19.56 -27.37
N GLN A 8 0.08 -19.39 -27.79
CA GLN A 8 -0.95 -18.78 -26.96
C GLN A 8 -1.38 -19.81 -25.90
N TYR A 9 -0.86 -19.68 -24.69
CA TYR A 9 -1.27 -20.52 -23.58
C TYR A 9 -2.59 -20.02 -23.03
N THR A 10 -3.67 -20.73 -23.27
CA THR A 10 -4.92 -20.52 -22.57
C THR A 10 -4.83 -21.17 -21.20
N SER A 11 -4.70 -20.39 -20.15
CA SER A 11 -4.78 -20.92 -18.78
C SER A 11 -6.24 -21.30 -18.48
N PRO A 12 -6.52 -22.54 -18.03
CA PRO A 12 -7.87 -22.94 -17.66
C PRO A 12 -8.38 -22.25 -16.39
N ARG A 13 -7.54 -21.52 -15.68
CA ARG A 13 -7.92 -20.77 -14.46
C ARG A 13 -7.51 -19.32 -14.58
N LYS A 14 -8.49 -18.43 -14.40
CA LYS A 14 -8.27 -16.99 -14.33
C LYS A 14 -7.62 -16.64 -12.98
N SER A 15 -6.52 -15.91 -13.01
CA SER A 15 -5.90 -15.42 -11.79
C SER A 15 -6.76 -14.33 -11.14
N TRP A 16 -6.86 -14.36 -9.81
CA TRP A 16 -7.51 -13.30 -9.03
C TRP A 16 -6.55 -12.13 -8.73
N THR A 17 -5.26 -12.38 -8.80
CA THR A 17 -4.20 -11.43 -8.41
C THR A 17 -3.58 -10.74 -9.60
N PHE A 18 -3.38 -11.48 -10.69
CA PHE A 18 -2.73 -10.99 -11.90
C PHE A 18 -3.71 -10.95 -13.05
N ASP A 19 -3.74 -9.85 -13.78
CA ASP A 19 -4.48 -9.72 -15.01
C ASP A 19 -3.85 -10.56 -16.15
N ASP A 20 -4.56 -10.66 -17.25
CA ASP A 20 -4.11 -11.45 -18.40
C ASP A 20 -2.82 -10.90 -19.01
N TYR A 21 -2.64 -9.57 -18.97
CA TYR A 21 -1.40 -8.91 -19.41
C TYR A 21 -0.21 -9.32 -18.55
N THR A 22 -0.32 -9.17 -17.24
CA THR A 22 0.75 -9.55 -16.31
C THR A 22 1.09 -11.04 -16.42
N THR A 23 0.07 -11.89 -16.57
CA THR A 23 0.28 -13.33 -16.75
C THR A 23 1.01 -13.64 -18.06
N SER A 24 0.71 -12.92 -19.15
CA SER A 24 1.39 -13.09 -20.44
C SER A 24 2.87 -12.63 -20.37
N GLU A 25 3.14 -11.54 -19.67
CA GLU A 25 4.50 -11.03 -19.47
C GLU A 25 5.35 -12.01 -18.62
N ILE A 26 4.79 -12.57 -17.56
CA ILE A 26 5.48 -13.59 -16.76
C ILE A 26 5.85 -14.82 -17.63
N ARG A 27 4.92 -15.26 -18.47
CA ARG A 27 5.18 -16.39 -19.39
C ARG A 27 6.24 -16.04 -20.42
N ARG A 28 6.15 -14.86 -21.02
CA ARG A 28 7.16 -14.38 -21.97
C ARG A 28 8.54 -14.35 -21.32
N ALA A 29 8.64 -13.82 -20.12
CA ALA A 29 9.89 -13.78 -19.38
C ALA A 29 10.42 -15.20 -19.08
N ALA A 30 9.57 -16.13 -18.69
CA ALA A 30 9.94 -17.52 -18.44
C ALA A 30 10.45 -18.25 -19.71
N GLU A 31 9.85 -17.95 -20.88
CA GLU A 31 10.23 -18.58 -22.15
C GLU A 31 11.49 -17.96 -22.78
N THR A 32 11.67 -16.65 -22.64
CA THR A 32 12.71 -15.90 -23.35
C THR A 32 13.90 -15.50 -22.47
N GLY A 33 13.75 -15.53 -21.15
CA GLY A 33 14.71 -14.97 -20.20
C GLY A 33 14.76 -13.43 -20.21
N ILE A 34 13.87 -12.77 -20.98
CA ILE A 34 13.82 -11.31 -21.09
C ILE A 34 12.63 -10.81 -20.26
N TYR A 35 12.89 -9.94 -19.30
CA TYR A 35 11.87 -9.35 -18.42
C TYR A 35 12.08 -7.84 -18.28
N ASP A 36 11.00 -7.13 -18.01
CA ASP A 36 11.06 -5.70 -17.72
C ASP A 36 11.62 -5.45 -16.32
N ILE A 37 12.54 -4.49 -16.22
CA ILE A 37 13.07 -4.02 -14.92
C ILE A 37 12.03 -3.06 -14.31
N ARG A 38 10.89 -3.60 -13.91
CA ARG A 38 9.81 -2.85 -13.24
C ARG A 38 9.34 -3.60 -12.02
N GLY A 39 8.93 -2.85 -11.00
CA GLY A 39 8.24 -3.44 -9.87
C GLY A 39 6.97 -4.15 -10.34
N GLY A 40 6.82 -5.42 -9.98
CA GLY A 40 5.58 -6.16 -10.18
C GLY A 40 4.56 -5.75 -9.13
N GLY A 41 3.30 -5.59 -9.54
CA GLY A 41 2.20 -5.27 -8.64
C GLY A 41 0.92 -5.94 -9.08
N SER A 42 0.01 -6.18 -8.13
CA SER A 42 -1.32 -6.67 -8.43
C SER A 42 -2.09 -5.65 -9.27
N LYS A 43 -2.72 -6.11 -10.34
CA LYS A 43 -3.63 -5.32 -11.17
C LYS A 43 -5.10 -5.50 -10.76
N ARG A 44 -5.36 -6.27 -9.71
CA ARG A 44 -6.70 -6.42 -9.17
C ARG A 44 -7.23 -5.08 -8.68
N LYS A 45 -8.52 -4.80 -8.96
CA LYS A 45 -9.21 -3.67 -8.34
C LYS A 45 -9.19 -3.86 -6.82
N LEU A 46 -8.52 -2.97 -6.13
CA LEU A 46 -8.46 -2.92 -4.67
C LEU A 46 -9.55 -1.98 -4.16
N PRO A 47 -9.98 -2.12 -2.89
CA PRO A 47 -10.86 -1.15 -2.25
C PRO A 47 -10.27 0.26 -2.34
N HIS A 48 -11.11 1.24 -2.64
CA HIS A 48 -10.75 2.64 -2.75
C HIS A 48 -11.59 3.48 -1.79
N PHE A 49 -11.15 4.68 -1.46
CA PHE A 49 -11.94 5.57 -0.59
C PHE A 49 -13.32 5.90 -1.18
N ASP A 50 -13.46 5.93 -2.51
CA ASP A 50 -14.76 6.13 -3.17
C ASP A 50 -15.73 4.94 -2.98
N ASP A 51 -15.24 3.78 -2.57
CA ASP A 51 -16.06 2.61 -2.24
C ASP A 51 -16.61 2.68 -0.80
N LEU A 52 -16.24 3.71 -0.02
CA LEU A 52 -16.62 3.89 1.38
C LEU A 52 -17.64 5.02 1.52
N LEU A 53 -18.63 4.80 2.35
CA LEU A 53 -19.63 5.79 2.68
C LEU A 53 -19.74 5.94 4.22
N PHE A 54 -19.61 7.16 4.71
CA PHE A 54 -19.92 7.45 6.10
C PHE A 54 -21.43 7.56 6.28
N LEU A 55 -21.98 6.72 7.13
CA LEU A 55 -23.39 6.83 7.50
C LEU A 55 -23.55 7.94 8.54
N GLY A 56 -24.37 8.93 8.22
CA GLY A 56 -24.71 10.00 9.14
C GLY A 56 -25.51 9.47 10.33
N ALA A 57 -25.18 9.94 11.54
CA ALA A 57 -25.87 9.58 12.77
C ALA A 57 -26.80 10.69 13.29
N SER A 58 -27.11 11.68 12.47
CA SER A 58 -27.89 12.88 12.87
C SER A 58 -29.30 12.58 13.40
N MET A 59 -29.88 11.43 12.99
CA MET A 59 -31.17 11.00 13.48
C MET A 59 -31.10 10.28 14.83
N SER A 60 -29.94 9.84 15.26
CA SER A 60 -29.70 9.06 16.47
C SER A 60 -28.83 9.75 17.50
N ARG A 61 -28.09 10.78 17.11
CA ARG A 61 -27.19 11.54 17.98
C ARG A 61 -27.18 13.01 17.58
N TYR A 62 -26.88 13.88 18.55
CA TYR A 62 -26.60 15.28 18.26
C TYR A 62 -25.36 15.37 17.39
N PRO A 63 -25.39 16.15 16.29
CA PRO A 63 -24.22 16.39 15.47
C PRO A 63 -23.10 17.04 16.29
N LEU A 64 -21.89 16.53 16.12
CA LEU A 64 -20.67 17.17 16.63
C LEU A 64 -20.35 18.38 15.74
N GLU A 65 -20.20 19.54 16.36
CA GLU A 65 -19.80 20.74 15.65
C GLU A 65 -18.28 20.91 15.76
N GLY A 66 -17.56 20.71 14.65
CA GLY A 66 -16.10 20.66 14.62
C GLY A 66 -15.38 21.90 15.19
N TYR A 67 -16.05 23.03 15.31
CA TYR A 67 -15.51 24.23 15.97
C TYR A 67 -15.75 24.24 17.49
N ARG A 68 -16.65 23.44 18.00
CA ARG A 68 -16.96 23.33 19.45
C ARG A 68 -16.30 22.13 20.10
N GLU A 69 -16.07 21.08 19.34
CA GLU A 69 -15.62 19.82 19.87
C GLU A 69 -14.30 19.38 19.22
N LYS A 70 -13.35 19.00 20.08
CA LYS A 70 -12.07 18.48 19.62
C LYS A 70 -12.23 17.07 19.11
N CYS A 71 -11.91 16.83 17.84
CA CYS A 71 -11.82 15.50 17.29
C CYS A 71 -10.56 14.79 17.82
N LEU A 72 -10.73 13.60 18.40
CA LEU A 72 -9.62 12.76 18.83
C LEU A 72 -9.13 11.93 17.63
N THR A 73 -7.92 12.19 17.19
CA THR A 73 -7.31 11.50 16.04
C THR A 73 -6.22 10.51 16.46
N ASN A 74 -5.82 10.52 17.73
CA ASN A 74 -4.77 9.66 18.24
C ASN A 74 -5.19 8.17 18.21
N VAL A 75 -4.23 7.32 17.87
CA VAL A 75 -4.40 5.87 17.79
C VAL A 75 -3.26 5.18 18.50
N THR A 76 -3.56 4.13 19.26
CA THR A 76 -2.56 3.28 19.89
C THR A 76 -2.56 1.92 19.21
N LEU A 77 -1.46 1.54 18.57
CA LEU A 77 -1.28 0.26 17.91
C LEU A 77 -0.56 -0.73 18.85
N GLY A 78 -0.96 -2.01 18.80
CA GLY A 78 -0.30 -3.07 19.56
C GLY A 78 -0.74 -3.18 21.01
N THR A 79 -1.89 -2.66 21.39
CA THR A 79 -2.40 -2.68 22.78
C THR A 79 -2.56 -4.07 23.36
N ARG A 80 -2.77 -5.10 22.54
CA ARG A 80 -3.04 -6.45 22.99
C ARG A 80 -1.79 -7.29 23.23
N PHE A 81 -0.74 -7.12 22.43
CA PHE A 81 0.40 -8.04 22.44
C PHE A 81 1.76 -7.35 22.51
N ALA A 82 1.85 -6.06 22.23
CA ALA A 82 3.14 -5.38 22.26
C ALA A 82 3.52 -4.97 23.68
N LYS A 83 4.78 -5.22 24.06
CA LYS A 83 5.32 -4.73 25.35
C LYS A 83 5.36 -3.20 25.41
N LYS A 84 5.56 -2.55 24.26
CA LYS A 84 5.55 -1.09 24.10
C LYS A 84 4.63 -0.76 22.93
N PRO A 85 3.35 -0.46 23.16
CA PRO A 85 2.44 -0.02 22.14
C PRO A 85 2.94 1.25 21.44
N LEU A 86 2.68 1.37 20.15
CA LEU A 86 3.02 2.53 19.37
C LEU A 86 1.87 3.55 19.44
N GLN A 87 2.19 4.75 19.90
CA GLN A 87 1.25 5.87 19.96
C GLN A 87 1.38 6.73 18.71
N LEU A 88 0.27 7.05 18.08
CA LEU A 88 0.19 7.91 16.90
C LEU A 88 -0.76 9.06 17.19
N ASP A 89 -0.38 10.29 16.84
CA ASP A 89 -1.25 11.46 16.98
C ASP A 89 -2.30 11.52 15.88
N ILE A 90 -2.02 10.88 14.73
CA ILE A 90 -2.92 10.79 13.58
C ILE A 90 -3.00 9.34 13.07
N PRO A 91 -4.17 8.88 12.56
CA PRO A 91 -4.36 7.50 12.10
C PRO A 91 -3.85 7.28 10.67
N ILE A 92 -2.72 7.89 10.33
CA ILE A 92 -2.08 7.79 9.01
C ILE A 92 -0.63 7.41 9.23
N THR A 93 -0.16 6.37 8.57
CA THR A 93 1.24 5.94 8.59
C THR A 93 1.84 6.01 7.20
N ILE A 94 3.15 6.24 7.12
CA ILE A 94 3.88 6.20 5.85
C ILE A 94 4.30 4.76 5.58
N ALA A 95 3.95 4.25 4.39
CA ALA A 95 4.33 2.91 3.97
C ALA A 95 5.85 2.73 3.94
N GLY A 96 6.32 1.55 4.33
CA GLY A 96 7.72 1.19 4.22
C GLY A 96 8.19 1.17 2.77
N MET A 97 9.30 1.86 2.53
CA MET A 97 9.97 1.90 1.23
C MET A 97 11.46 1.64 1.45
N SER A 98 12.01 0.60 0.80
CA SER A 98 13.38 0.18 1.02
C SER A 98 14.41 1.18 0.50
N PHE A 99 15.61 1.14 1.08
CA PHE A 99 16.78 1.82 0.51
C PHE A 99 17.14 1.15 -0.82
N GLY A 100 17.24 1.95 -1.86
CA GLY A 100 17.36 1.44 -3.25
C GLY A 100 16.10 1.77 -4.05
N ALA A 101 14.89 1.66 -3.48
CA ALA A 101 13.69 2.27 -4.04
C ALA A 101 13.67 3.79 -3.79
N LEU A 102 14.15 4.21 -2.63
CA LEU A 102 14.34 5.62 -2.27
C LEU A 102 15.80 5.92 -1.94
N SER A 103 16.21 7.16 -2.21
CA SER A 103 17.51 7.69 -1.78
C SER A 103 17.56 7.92 -0.26
N GLY A 104 18.78 7.99 0.31
CA GLY A 104 18.97 8.32 1.72
C GLY A 104 18.28 9.62 2.14
N PRO A 105 18.51 10.75 1.44
CA PRO A 105 17.83 12.01 1.77
C PRO A 105 16.30 11.93 1.73
N ALA A 106 15.73 11.17 0.79
CA ALA A 106 14.28 10.98 0.73
C ALA A 106 13.76 10.19 1.95
N LYS A 107 14.46 9.15 2.36
CA LYS A 107 14.11 8.38 3.58
C LYS A 107 14.22 9.22 4.84
N GLU A 108 15.27 10.01 4.95
CA GLU A 108 15.46 10.95 6.08
C GLU A 108 14.32 11.98 6.13
N ALA A 109 13.94 12.56 4.99
CA ALA A 109 12.82 13.49 4.90
C ALA A 109 11.50 12.86 5.36
N LEU A 110 11.22 11.62 4.96
CA LEU A 110 10.03 10.88 5.40
C LEU A 110 10.06 10.61 6.92
N GLY A 111 11.21 10.23 7.47
CA GLY A 111 11.37 10.00 8.91
C GLY A 111 11.16 11.29 9.72
N ARG A 112 11.74 12.40 9.28
CA ARG A 112 11.56 13.73 9.90
C ARG A 112 10.09 14.18 9.79
N GLY A 113 9.47 14.02 8.62
CA GLY A 113 8.06 14.35 8.41
C GLY A 113 7.13 13.53 9.30
N ALA A 114 7.36 12.22 9.42
CA ALA A 114 6.61 11.35 10.33
C ALA A 114 6.74 11.81 11.80
N SER A 115 7.95 12.16 12.24
CA SER A 115 8.19 12.65 13.60
C SER A 115 7.48 13.98 13.87
N ILE A 116 7.49 14.92 12.92
CA ILE A 116 6.78 16.20 13.04
C ILE A 116 5.27 15.99 13.11
N ALA A 117 4.74 15.07 12.33
CA ALA A 117 3.31 14.77 12.28
C ALA A 117 2.84 13.86 13.44
N GLY A 118 3.71 13.42 14.32
CA GLY A 118 3.38 12.49 15.40
C GLY A 118 2.91 11.12 14.89
N THR A 119 3.46 10.66 13.78
CA THR A 119 3.12 9.38 13.17
C THR A 119 4.33 8.50 12.94
N SER A 120 4.15 7.37 12.28
CA SER A 120 5.19 6.40 12.02
C SER A 120 5.50 6.20 10.55
N THR A 121 6.73 5.82 10.28
CA THR A 121 7.17 5.22 9.02
C THR A 121 8.02 4.00 9.31
N THR A 122 8.23 3.14 8.33
CA THR A 122 9.15 2.02 8.41
C THR A 122 10.22 2.14 7.33
N THR A 123 11.37 1.52 7.56
CA THR A 123 12.48 1.56 6.59
C THR A 123 12.26 0.64 5.39
N GLY A 124 11.23 -0.22 5.42
CA GLY A 124 11.05 -1.27 4.44
C GLY A 124 12.02 -2.44 4.67
N ASP A 125 12.08 -3.35 3.71
CA ASP A 125 12.94 -4.55 3.76
C ASP A 125 14.43 -4.25 3.54
N GLY A 126 14.75 -3.21 2.81
CA GLY A 126 16.11 -2.68 2.67
C GLY A 126 16.31 -1.46 3.55
N GLY A 127 16.46 -1.64 4.88
CA GLY A 127 16.74 -0.57 5.82
C GLY A 127 18.03 0.20 5.51
N MET A 128 18.26 1.31 6.20
CA MET A 128 19.56 2.00 6.19
C MET A 128 20.42 1.42 7.28
#